data_4dd1f32b1a26beb960a2dd985b7c1ba3
#
_entry.id   4dd1f32b1a26beb960a2dd985b7c1ba3
#
_cell.length_a   1.000
_cell.length_b   1.000
_cell.length_c   1.000
_cell.angle_alpha   90.00
_cell.angle_beta   90.00
_cell.angle_gamma   90.00
#
_symmetry.space_group_name_H-M   'P 1'
#
loop_
_entity.id
_entity.type
_entity.pdbx_description
1 polymer ?
#
loop_
_entity_poly.entity_id
_entity_poly.type
_entity_poly.pdbx_seq_one_letter_code
_entity_poly.pdbx_strand_id
1 'polypeptide(L)'
;IVNKLTGGIHALAKARKVKVINGYAKFLSKNQVSLDGSDEVIEFEQCIISVGSRVTKFPIFPFDDKRVMDSTDALLLDDVPKRMLIVGGGIIGLEMATIYDALGTEITIVELGGQIIPAADKDIVNPLFKKAKKNYANIFLNTKVTSMEPQKKGIKVLFEGKDAPESDT
;
A
#
# COMPACT_ATOMS: atom_id res chain seq x y z
N ILE A 1 -19.14 8.02 6.00
CA ILE A 1 -19.31 7.10 4.85
C ILE A 1 -19.08 5.67 5.32
N VAL A 2 -17.93 5.34 5.94
CA VAL A 2 -17.55 3.97 6.39
C VAL A 2 -18.64 3.33 7.23
N ASN A 3 -19.11 3.99 8.31
CA ASN A 3 -20.14 3.47 9.20
C ASN A 3 -21.48 3.17 8.47
N LYS A 4 -21.80 3.92 7.42
CA LYS A 4 -23.02 3.65 6.62
C LYS A 4 -22.85 2.40 5.77
N LEU A 5 -21.67 2.20 5.18
CA LEU A 5 -21.38 1.02 4.34
C LEU A 5 -21.30 -0.26 5.18
N THR A 6 -20.56 -0.22 6.29
CA THR A 6 -20.45 -1.37 7.22
C THR A 6 -21.80 -1.72 7.84
N GLY A 7 -22.63 -0.71 8.22
CA GLY A 7 -23.99 -0.90 8.68
C GLY A 7 -24.89 -1.61 7.64
N GLY A 8 -24.72 -1.29 6.35
CA GLY A 8 -25.40 -1.97 5.27
C GLY A 8 -25.03 -3.46 5.17
N ILE A 9 -23.74 -3.79 5.32
CA ILE A 9 -23.27 -5.19 5.31
C ILE A 9 -23.84 -5.97 6.50
N HIS A 10 -23.85 -5.37 7.70
CA HIS A 10 -24.46 -6.00 8.88
C HIS A 10 -25.97 -6.26 8.70
N ALA A 11 -26.69 -5.30 8.10
CA ALA A 11 -28.11 -5.47 7.80
C ALA A 11 -28.36 -6.62 6.80
N LEU A 12 -27.52 -6.75 5.77
CA LEU A 12 -27.60 -7.85 4.80
C LEU A 12 -27.32 -9.21 5.45
N ALA A 13 -26.26 -9.29 6.29
CA ALA A 13 -25.95 -10.51 7.03
C ALA A 13 -27.13 -10.95 7.92
N LYS A 14 -27.72 -10.00 8.66
CA LYS A 14 -28.91 -10.26 9.50
C LYS A 14 -30.10 -10.71 8.68
N ALA A 15 -30.42 -10.04 7.58
CA ALA A 15 -31.54 -10.39 6.70
C ALA A 15 -31.41 -11.80 6.10
N ARG A 16 -30.17 -12.22 5.83
CA ARG A 16 -29.84 -13.56 5.29
C ARG A 16 -29.57 -14.61 6.38
N LYS A 17 -29.78 -14.27 7.65
CA LYS A 17 -29.55 -15.15 8.80
C LYS A 17 -28.10 -15.68 8.88
N VAL A 18 -27.12 -14.89 8.45
CA VAL A 18 -25.71 -15.24 8.55
C VAL A 18 -25.24 -14.98 9.98
N LYS A 19 -24.66 -15.99 10.62
CA LYS A 19 -23.99 -15.85 11.93
C LYS A 19 -22.65 -15.16 11.70
N VAL A 20 -22.47 -13.96 12.22
CA VAL A 20 -21.21 -13.22 12.18
C VAL A 20 -20.47 -13.46 13.50
N ILE A 21 -19.24 -13.94 13.41
CA ILE A 21 -18.38 -14.21 14.57
C ILE A 21 -17.11 -13.39 14.40
N ASN A 22 -16.78 -12.57 15.40
CA ASN A 22 -15.57 -11.75 15.37
C ASN A 22 -14.44 -12.47 16.11
N GLY A 23 -13.26 -12.55 15.49
CA GLY A 23 -12.08 -13.17 16.08
C GLY A 23 -11.06 -13.57 15.02
N TYR A 24 -9.89 -13.95 15.47
CA TYR A 24 -8.88 -14.55 14.59
C TYR A 24 -9.08 -16.06 14.55
N ALA A 25 -9.28 -16.58 13.34
CA ALA A 25 -9.51 -18.00 13.15
C ALA A 25 -8.22 -18.73 12.76
N LYS A 26 -8.02 -19.91 13.32
CA LYS A 26 -6.96 -20.85 12.93
C LYS A 26 -7.56 -22.16 12.46
N PHE A 27 -7.09 -22.69 11.35
CA PHE A 27 -7.47 -24.02 10.90
C PHE A 27 -6.90 -25.08 11.85
N LEU A 28 -7.75 -25.92 12.40
CA LEU A 28 -7.37 -27.11 13.15
C LEU A 28 -7.29 -28.34 12.26
N SER A 29 -8.15 -28.39 11.25
CA SER A 29 -8.23 -29.46 10.26
C SER A 29 -8.78 -28.90 8.94
N LYS A 30 -9.02 -29.79 7.96
CA LYS A 30 -9.60 -29.42 6.66
C LYS A 30 -11.04 -28.86 6.74
N ASN A 31 -11.73 -29.07 7.86
CA ASN A 31 -13.14 -28.70 8.06
C ASN A 31 -13.43 -28.13 9.45
N GLN A 32 -12.38 -27.69 10.17
CA GLN A 32 -12.54 -27.10 11.51
C GLN A 32 -11.64 -25.88 11.67
N VAL A 33 -12.15 -24.85 12.32
CA VAL A 33 -11.39 -23.68 12.77
C VAL A 33 -11.64 -23.42 14.26
N SER A 34 -10.60 -23.00 14.97
CA SER A 34 -10.71 -22.43 16.31
C SER A 34 -10.66 -20.90 16.24
N LEU A 35 -11.15 -20.25 17.28
CA LEU A 35 -11.04 -18.80 17.47
C LEU A 35 -10.02 -18.49 18.56
N ASP A 36 -9.14 -17.54 18.33
CA ASP A 36 -8.18 -17.09 19.33
C ASP A 36 -8.94 -16.52 20.55
N GLY A 37 -8.58 -16.98 21.75
CA GLY A 37 -9.20 -16.54 23.00
C GLY A 37 -10.56 -17.19 23.31
N SER A 38 -10.93 -18.25 22.58
CA SER A 38 -12.16 -19.02 22.80
C SER A 38 -11.88 -20.51 22.68
N ASP A 39 -12.59 -21.33 23.46
CA ASP A 39 -12.60 -22.79 23.32
C ASP A 39 -13.58 -23.25 22.22
N GLU A 40 -14.23 -22.32 21.53
CA GLU A 40 -15.21 -22.62 20.46
C GLU A 40 -14.49 -23.16 19.23
N VAL A 41 -14.91 -24.34 18.77
CA VAL A 41 -14.50 -24.92 17.49
C VAL A 41 -15.69 -24.84 16.53
N ILE A 42 -15.45 -24.29 15.35
CA ILE A 42 -16.46 -24.18 14.30
C ILE A 42 -16.15 -25.24 13.24
N GLU A 43 -17.14 -26.09 12.98
CA GLU A 43 -17.10 -27.08 11.90
C GLU A 43 -17.81 -26.54 10.66
N PHE A 44 -17.31 -26.92 9.48
CA PHE A 44 -17.88 -26.51 8.20
C PHE A 44 -17.70 -27.62 7.14
N GLU A 45 -18.62 -27.66 6.22
CA GLU A 45 -18.53 -28.54 5.03
C GLU A 45 -17.74 -27.86 3.91
N GLN A 46 -17.91 -26.55 3.73
CA GLN A 46 -17.24 -25.73 2.74
C GLN A 46 -16.74 -24.43 3.36
N CYS A 47 -15.62 -23.93 2.89
CA CYS A 47 -15.02 -22.70 3.39
C CYS A 47 -14.58 -21.80 2.25
N ILE A 48 -14.87 -20.51 2.37
CA ILE A 48 -14.32 -19.46 1.52
C ILE A 48 -13.31 -18.68 2.35
N ILE A 49 -12.06 -18.64 1.92
CA ILE A 49 -10.98 -17.91 2.60
C ILE A 49 -10.88 -16.52 1.97
N SER A 50 -11.29 -15.49 2.72
CA SER A 50 -11.27 -14.08 2.29
C SER A 50 -10.61 -13.22 3.36
N VAL A 51 -9.34 -13.49 3.64
CA VAL A 51 -8.58 -12.91 4.77
C VAL A 51 -7.88 -11.59 4.44
N GLY A 52 -8.06 -11.09 3.20
CA GLY A 52 -7.41 -9.87 2.74
C GLY A 52 -5.90 -10.03 2.52
N SER A 53 -5.21 -8.92 2.52
CA SER A 53 -3.75 -8.83 2.33
C SER A 53 -3.15 -7.84 3.31
N ARG A 54 -1.84 -7.87 3.43
CA ARG A 54 -1.07 -6.89 4.20
C ARG A 54 0.06 -6.33 3.36
N VAL A 55 0.51 -5.14 3.70
CA VAL A 55 1.68 -4.52 3.07
C VAL A 55 2.93 -5.36 3.31
N THR A 56 3.72 -5.57 2.27
CA THR A 56 5.03 -6.22 2.39
C THR A 56 6.03 -5.22 2.98
N LYS A 57 6.59 -5.55 4.13
CA LYS A 57 7.60 -4.72 4.79
C LYS A 57 8.99 -5.27 4.49
N PHE A 58 9.80 -4.49 3.78
CA PHE A 58 11.20 -4.81 3.52
C PHE A 58 12.09 -4.24 4.63
N PRO A 59 13.10 -4.99 5.10
CA PRO A 59 13.97 -4.57 6.21
C PRO A 59 14.77 -3.28 5.95
N ILE A 60 14.96 -2.90 4.68
CA ILE A 60 15.67 -1.67 4.30
C ILE A 60 14.87 -0.40 4.59
N PHE A 61 13.57 -0.50 4.85
CA PHE A 61 12.70 0.64 5.14
C PHE A 61 12.50 0.80 6.64
N PRO A 62 12.91 1.93 7.23
CA PRO A 62 12.81 2.18 8.67
C PRO A 62 11.39 2.57 9.07
N PHE A 63 10.46 1.62 9.10
CA PHE A 63 9.04 1.85 9.44
C PHE A 63 8.81 2.30 10.90
N ASP A 64 9.86 2.33 11.72
CA ASP A 64 9.80 2.92 13.07
C ASP A 64 9.80 4.46 13.04
N ASP A 65 10.22 5.05 11.93
CA ASP A 65 10.12 6.49 11.68
C ASP A 65 8.76 6.81 11.03
N LYS A 66 7.97 7.64 11.69
CA LYS A 66 6.61 8.01 11.23
C LYS A 66 6.55 8.69 9.85
N ARG A 67 7.67 9.18 9.35
CA ARG A 67 7.77 9.77 8.00
C ARG A 67 7.86 8.70 6.92
N VAL A 68 8.18 7.44 7.30
CA VAL A 68 8.14 6.29 6.40
C VAL A 68 6.78 5.62 6.51
N MET A 69 5.95 5.85 5.53
CA MET A 69 4.56 5.43 5.49
C MET A 69 4.39 4.23 4.57
N ASP A 70 3.60 3.27 4.98
CA ASP A 70 3.01 2.32 4.04
C ASP A 70 1.70 2.89 3.44
N SER A 71 1.06 2.15 2.54
CA SER A 71 -0.17 2.63 1.89
C SER A 71 -1.33 2.85 2.87
N THR A 72 -1.36 2.15 3.99
CA THR A 72 -2.38 2.32 5.03
C THR A 72 -2.16 3.63 5.76
N ASP A 73 -0.90 3.89 6.16
CA ASP A 73 -0.51 5.14 6.83
C ASP A 73 -0.77 6.35 5.93
N ALA A 74 -0.39 6.24 4.65
CA ALA A 74 -0.59 7.30 3.67
C ALA A 74 -2.07 7.67 3.45
N LEU A 75 -2.99 6.71 3.56
CA LEU A 75 -4.43 6.95 3.45
C LEU A 75 -5.04 7.65 4.66
N LEU A 76 -4.38 7.64 5.83
CA LEU A 76 -4.86 8.36 7.01
C LEU A 76 -4.75 9.88 6.84
N LEU A 77 -3.83 10.36 6.00
CA LEU A 77 -3.58 11.78 5.74
C LEU A 77 -3.29 12.59 7.01
N ASP A 78 -2.57 11.98 7.95
CA ASP A 78 -2.20 12.62 9.21
C ASP A 78 -1.26 13.82 8.99
N ASP A 79 -0.48 13.79 7.91
CA ASP A 79 0.41 14.87 7.48
C ASP A 79 0.44 14.97 5.94
N VAL A 80 0.66 16.17 5.43
CA VAL A 80 0.88 16.45 4.01
C VAL A 80 2.28 17.04 3.86
N PRO A 81 3.28 16.21 3.56
CA PRO A 81 4.66 16.66 3.47
C PRO A 81 4.87 17.57 2.25
N LYS A 82 5.84 18.49 2.33
CA LYS A 82 6.21 19.35 1.18
C LYS A 82 6.78 18.53 0.02
N ARG A 83 7.56 17.49 0.32
CA ARG A 83 8.15 16.58 -0.66
C ARG A 83 7.90 15.14 -0.22
N MET A 84 7.60 14.27 -1.16
CA MET A 84 7.36 12.85 -0.92
C MET A 84 8.07 12.01 -1.97
N LEU A 85 8.85 11.05 -1.50
CA LEU A 85 9.39 9.98 -2.32
C LEU A 85 8.47 8.77 -2.25
N ILE A 86 8.01 8.28 -3.38
CA ILE A 86 7.19 7.07 -3.49
C ILE A 86 8.04 5.96 -4.10
N VAL A 87 8.24 4.90 -3.35
CA VAL A 87 8.97 3.71 -3.78
C VAL A 87 8.00 2.69 -4.35
N GLY A 88 8.04 2.56 -5.67
CA GLY A 88 7.16 1.72 -6.46
C GLY A 88 6.19 2.52 -7.33
N GLY A 89 6.37 2.45 -8.64
CA GLY A 89 5.49 3.06 -9.65
C GLY A 89 4.31 2.19 -10.04
N GLY A 90 3.87 1.28 -9.16
CA GLY A 90 2.67 0.47 -9.33
C GLY A 90 1.38 1.26 -9.09
N ILE A 91 0.23 0.57 -9.17
CA ILE A 91 -1.10 1.19 -9.05
C ILE A 91 -1.22 1.98 -7.75
N ILE A 92 -0.93 1.36 -6.60
CA ILE A 92 -1.07 1.99 -5.28
C ILE A 92 -0.15 3.22 -5.15
N GLY A 93 1.11 3.11 -5.59
CA GLY A 93 2.05 4.25 -5.55
C GLY A 93 1.56 5.45 -6.37
N LEU A 94 1.00 5.20 -7.55
CA LEU A 94 0.46 6.26 -8.40
C LEU A 94 -0.86 6.85 -7.90
N GLU A 95 -1.68 6.07 -7.21
CA GLU A 95 -2.88 6.58 -6.51
C GLU A 95 -2.47 7.53 -5.38
N MET A 96 -1.52 7.13 -4.54
CA MET A 96 -0.97 8.01 -3.50
C MET A 96 -0.30 9.25 -4.10
N ALA A 97 0.50 9.09 -5.16
CA ALA A 97 1.08 10.22 -5.88
C ALA A 97 0.02 11.23 -6.33
N THR A 98 -1.08 10.74 -6.90
CA THR A 98 -2.17 11.60 -7.38
C THR A 98 -2.87 12.37 -6.24
N ILE A 99 -3.07 11.70 -5.10
CA ILE A 99 -3.70 12.32 -3.93
C ILE A 99 -2.80 13.42 -3.35
N TYR A 100 -1.53 13.08 -3.09
CA TYR A 100 -0.61 14.01 -2.44
C TYR A 100 -0.19 15.16 -3.37
N ASP A 101 -0.05 14.93 -4.68
CA ASP A 101 0.15 15.98 -5.68
C ASP A 101 -1.02 16.99 -5.67
N ALA A 102 -2.26 16.48 -5.64
CA ALA A 102 -3.45 17.34 -5.54
C ALA A 102 -3.53 18.13 -4.22
N LEU A 103 -2.87 17.67 -3.17
CA LEU A 103 -2.74 18.37 -1.88
C LEU A 103 -1.54 19.31 -1.84
N GLY A 104 -0.74 19.39 -2.90
CA GLY A 104 0.39 20.31 -3.04
C GLY A 104 1.75 19.75 -2.65
N THR A 105 1.86 18.44 -2.49
CA THR A 105 3.15 17.76 -2.25
C THR A 105 3.93 17.62 -3.55
N GLU A 106 5.22 17.95 -3.53
CA GLU A 106 6.14 17.66 -4.62
C GLU A 106 6.48 16.16 -4.66
N ILE A 107 6.12 15.47 -5.73
CA ILE A 107 6.22 14.02 -5.84
C ILE A 107 7.45 13.60 -6.63
N THR A 108 8.22 12.68 -6.07
CA THR A 108 9.23 11.88 -6.78
C THR A 108 8.86 10.41 -6.71
N ILE A 109 8.88 9.71 -7.84
CA ILE A 109 8.62 8.25 -7.92
C ILE A 109 9.89 7.53 -8.31
N VAL A 110 10.17 6.43 -7.64
CA VAL A 110 11.25 5.48 -7.98
C VAL A 110 10.62 4.12 -8.28
N GLU A 111 10.91 3.58 -9.45
CA GLU A 111 10.41 2.29 -9.91
C GLU A 111 11.59 1.40 -10.37
N LEU A 112 11.62 0.17 -9.87
CA LEU A 112 12.63 -0.82 -10.21
C LEU A 112 12.54 -1.27 -11.67
N GLY A 113 11.33 -1.33 -12.19
CA GLY A 113 11.05 -1.72 -13.58
C GLY A 113 11.28 -0.60 -14.59
N GLY A 114 11.28 -0.96 -15.88
CA GLY A 114 11.45 -0.03 -17.00
C GLY A 114 10.21 0.78 -17.36
N GLN A 115 9.12 0.65 -16.62
CA GLN A 115 7.89 1.43 -16.77
C GLN A 115 7.09 1.48 -15.47
N ILE A 116 6.24 2.50 -15.30
CA ILE A 116 5.21 2.50 -14.26
C ILE A 116 4.13 1.46 -14.61
N ILE A 117 3.44 0.94 -13.61
CA ILE A 117 2.44 -0.13 -13.75
C ILE A 117 2.97 -1.28 -14.64
N PRO A 118 4.03 -1.98 -14.19
CA PRO A 118 4.73 -2.95 -15.04
C PRO A 118 3.85 -4.13 -15.52
N ALA A 119 2.72 -4.36 -14.86
CA ALA A 119 1.76 -5.41 -15.23
C ALA A 119 0.80 -5.02 -16.37
N ALA A 120 0.77 -3.76 -16.80
CA ALA A 120 -0.09 -3.28 -17.87
C ALA A 120 0.66 -3.08 -19.19
N ASP A 121 -0.07 -3.15 -20.30
CA ASP A 121 0.49 -2.95 -21.63
C ASP A 121 1.01 -1.52 -21.80
N LYS A 122 2.16 -1.39 -22.45
CA LYS A 122 2.93 -0.15 -22.56
C LYS A 122 2.16 0.98 -23.27
N ASP A 123 1.36 0.64 -24.25
CA ASP A 123 0.56 1.60 -25.01
C ASP A 123 -0.53 2.24 -24.14
N ILE A 124 -1.15 1.45 -23.24
CA ILE A 124 -2.13 1.93 -22.25
C ILE A 124 -1.45 2.79 -21.17
N VAL A 125 -0.24 2.43 -20.74
CA VAL A 125 0.52 3.16 -19.72
C VAL A 125 1.07 4.49 -20.24
N ASN A 126 1.44 4.58 -21.51
CA ASN A 126 2.08 5.77 -22.08
C ASN A 126 1.33 7.09 -21.88
N PRO A 127 0.00 7.19 -22.06
CA PRO A 127 -0.74 8.42 -21.79
C PRO A 127 -0.65 8.86 -20.32
N LEU A 128 -0.77 7.89 -19.40
CA LEU A 128 -0.63 8.15 -17.97
C LEU A 128 0.78 8.61 -17.61
N PHE A 129 1.81 7.95 -18.17
CA PHE A 129 3.20 8.31 -17.94
C PHE A 129 3.52 9.74 -18.41
N LYS A 130 2.99 10.13 -19.60
CA LYS A 130 3.13 11.51 -20.10
C LYS A 130 2.47 12.53 -19.15
N LYS A 131 1.32 12.20 -18.58
CA LYS A 131 0.64 13.05 -17.59
C LYS A 131 1.45 13.14 -16.30
N ALA A 132 1.88 12.00 -15.77
CA ALA A 132 2.68 11.92 -14.55
C ALA A 132 3.99 12.73 -14.66
N LYS A 133 4.68 12.66 -15.79
CA LYS A 133 5.89 13.47 -16.05
C LYS A 133 5.68 14.99 -16.07
N LYS A 134 4.45 15.46 -16.30
CA LYS A 134 4.14 16.89 -16.25
C LYS A 134 3.84 17.37 -14.83
N ASN A 135 3.29 16.49 -14.00
CA ASN A 135 2.82 16.83 -12.68
C ASN A 135 3.87 16.59 -11.60
N TYR A 136 4.63 15.49 -11.70
CA TYR A 136 5.58 15.10 -10.68
C TYR A 136 6.97 15.67 -10.95
N ALA A 137 7.71 15.96 -9.90
CA ALA A 137 9.06 16.49 -9.98
C ALA A 137 10.01 15.52 -10.70
N ASN A 138 9.96 14.24 -10.31
CA ASN A 138 10.79 13.21 -10.93
C ASN A 138 10.08 11.85 -11.00
N ILE A 139 10.45 11.06 -12.02
CA ILE A 139 10.12 9.64 -12.14
C ILE A 139 11.37 8.90 -12.59
N PHE A 140 12.00 8.16 -11.71
CA PHE A 140 13.19 7.37 -11.97
C PHE A 140 12.78 5.91 -12.22
N LEU A 141 12.94 5.45 -13.44
CA LEU A 141 12.73 4.06 -13.83
C LEU A 141 14.05 3.29 -13.77
N ASN A 142 13.99 1.94 -13.77
CA ASN A 142 15.16 1.09 -13.64
C ASN A 142 16.04 1.47 -12.45
N THR A 143 15.42 1.92 -11.36
CA THR A 143 16.09 2.48 -10.20
C THR A 143 15.64 1.75 -8.94
N LYS A 144 16.61 1.26 -8.18
CA LYS A 144 16.42 0.52 -6.94
C LYS A 144 16.79 1.41 -5.76
N VAL A 145 15.98 1.41 -4.72
CA VAL A 145 16.37 1.95 -3.41
C VAL A 145 17.24 0.92 -2.71
N THR A 146 18.42 1.31 -2.28
CA THR A 146 19.39 0.43 -1.61
C THR A 146 19.50 0.67 -0.11
N SER A 147 19.23 1.91 0.34
CA SER A 147 19.25 2.28 1.75
C SER A 147 18.32 3.45 2.03
N MET A 148 17.77 3.48 3.25
CA MET A 148 17.05 4.62 3.82
C MET A 148 17.55 4.88 5.23
N GLU A 149 17.93 6.12 5.50
CA GLU A 149 18.47 6.57 6.80
C GLU A 149 17.69 7.78 7.30
N PRO A 150 16.89 7.66 8.36
CA PRO A 150 16.24 8.79 9.00
C PRO A 150 17.27 9.80 9.52
N GLN A 151 17.08 11.08 9.18
CA GLN A 151 17.90 12.19 9.64
C GLN A 151 17.04 13.25 10.35
N LYS A 152 17.66 14.23 11.00
CA LYS A 152 16.91 15.28 11.71
C LYS A 152 15.93 16.06 10.82
N LYS A 153 16.28 16.32 9.57
CA LYS A 153 15.50 17.16 8.64
C LYS A 153 14.92 16.41 7.45
N GLY A 154 15.06 15.10 7.36
CA GLY A 154 14.57 14.33 6.23
C GLY A 154 14.92 12.86 6.35
N ILE A 155 14.82 12.15 5.26
CA ILE A 155 15.24 10.75 5.13
C ILE A 155 16.22 10.69 3.96
N LYS A 156 17.48 10.36 4.27
CA LYS A 156 18.47 10.15 3.21
C LYS A 156 18.19 8.83 2.52
N VAL A 157 18.08 8.85 1.20
CA VAL A 157 17.81 7.67 0.39
C VAL A 157 18.94 7.47 -0.60
N LEU A 158 19.45 6.25 -0.69
CA LEU A 158 20.46 5.85 -1.67
C LEU A 158 19.81 4.99 -2.75
N PHE A 159 20.25 5.22 -3.98
CA PHE A 159 19.72 4.57 -5.16
C PHE A 159 20.82 3.86 -5.94
N GLU A 160 20.42 2.85 -6.70
CA GLU A 160 21.22 2.15 -7.70
C GLU A 160 20.40 2.02 -8.98
N GLY A 161 21.00 2.31 -10.12
CA GLY A 161 20.33 2.20 -11.41
C GLY A 161 20.92 3.16 -12.45
N LYS A 162 20.53 2.96 -13.70
CA LYS A 162 21.09 3.73 -14.83
C LYS A 162 20.75 5.22 -14.78
N ASP A 163 19.55 5.53 -14.34
CA ASP A 163 18.99 6.89 -14.29
C ASP A 163 18.79 7.39 -12.85
N ALA A 164 19.43 6.71 -11.90
CA ALA A 164 19.32 7.03 -10.50
C ALA A 164 20.05 8.33 -10.14
N PRO A 165 19.45 9.21 -9.30
CA PRO A 165 20.19 10.32 -8.71
C PRO A 165 21.24 9.78 -7.74
N GLU A 166 22.30 10.56 -7.47
CA GLU A 166 23.34 10.15 -6.50
C GLU A 166 22.76 9.94 -5.09
N SER A 167 21.89 10.82 -4.65
CA SER A 167 21.09 10.67 -3.40
C SER A 167 19.96 11.70 -3.36
N ASP A 168 18.90 11.42 -2.58
CA ASP A 168 17.86 12.40 -2.22
C ASP A 168 17.75 12.50 -0.68
N THR A 169 17.37 13.69 -0.18
CA THR A 169 17.20 14.00 1.26
C THR A 169 15.93 14.79 1.49
#